data_c2a819659c9ebca78cd610c42df7b8cd
#
_entry.id   c2a819659c9ebca78cd610c42df7b8cd
#
_cell.length_a   1.000
_cell.length_b   1.000
_cell.length_c   1.000
_cell.angle_alpha   90.00
_cell.angle_beta   90.00
_cell.angle_gamma   90.00
#
_symmetry.space_group_name_H-M   'P 1'
#
loop_
_entity.id
_entity.type
_entity.pdbx_description
1 polymer ?
#
loop_
_entity_poly.entity_id
_entity_poly.type
_entity_poly.pdbx_seq_one_letter_code
_entity_poly.pdbx_strand_id
1 'polypeptide(L)'
;MDDITAKRLVFAMLDADGDGVISQEEYSARAKRVAVATGRAGDDPLVVTARAAGQKAWEAMDANGDGGVTFDEYAAWAGAEAFDTVCRPVLSALFDLADTDEDGALDLREFTALRTALGNPVSNIEAAFAALDTDGDGYVIRDDYLASVRAHVSGESSPVGVALYSRTDSP
;
A
#
# COMPACT_ATOMS: atom_id res chain seq x y z
N MET A 1 -5.19 17.89 -3.96
CA MET A 1 -3.72 17.62 -3.81
C MET A 1 -3.17 17.47 -5.21
N ASP A 2 -2.01 18.04 -5.53
CA ASP A 2 -1.42 17.80 -6.84
C ASP A 2 -0.76 16.40 -6.91
N ASP A 3 -0.57 15.91 -8.14
CA ASP A 3 -0.04 14.57 -8.43
C ASP A 3 1.34 14.34 -7.78
N ILE A 4 2.23 15.33 -7.82
CA ILE A 4 3.58 15.20 -7.25
C ILE A 4 3.57 15.08 -5.73
N THR A 5 2.68 15.80 -5.06
CA THR A 5 2.50 15.71 -3.62
C THR A 5 1.97 14.35 -3.21
N ALA A 6 0.98 13.82 -3.94
CA ALA A 6 0.46 12.47 -3.71
C ALA A 6 1.57 11.41 -3.85
N LYS A 7 2.38 11.50 -4.90
CA LYS A 7 3.50 10.59 -5.13
C LYS A 7 4.57 10.68 -4.04
N ARG A 8 4.88 11.89 -3.53
CA ARG A 8 5.83 12.07 -2.42
C ARG A 8 5.36 11.40 -1.14
N LEU A 9 4.07 11.47 -0.82
CA LEU A 9 3.52 10.82 0.38
C LEU A 9 3.64 9.29 0.31
N VAL A 10 3.34 8.70 -0.85
CA VAL A 10 3.50 7.26 -1.04
C VAL A 10 4.98 6.88 -1.03
N PHE A 11 5.85 7.63 -1.71
CA PHE A 11 7.28 7.39 -1.71
C PHE A 11 7.86 7.38 -0.29
N ALA A 12 7.54 8.41 0.52
CA ALA A 12 8.01 8.51 1.91
C ALA A 12 7.50 7.37 2.83
N MET A 13 6.41 6.70 2.46
CA MET A 13 5.94 5.51 3.16
C MET A 13 6.71 4.24 2.73
N LEU A 14 7.20 4.21 1.50
CA LEU A 14 7.98 3.10 0.94
C LEU A 14 9.46 3.17 1.34
N ASP A 15 10.01 4.39 1.38
CA ASP A 15 11.34 4.75 1.89
C ASP A 15 11.26 4.79 3.43
N ALA A 16 11.43 3.64 4.05
CA ALA A 16 11.14 3.47 5.48
C ALA A 16 12.20 4.07 6.41
N ASP A 17 13.45 4.13 5.97
CA ASP A 17 14.55 4.75 6.71
C ASP A 17 14.77 6.23 6.35
N GLY A 18 14.13 6.71 5.30
CA GLY A 18 14.13 8.12 4.91
C GLY A 18 15.44 8.59 4.25
N ASP A 19 16.18 7.66 3.65
CA ASP A 19 17.46 7.98 3.00
C ASP A 19 17.29 8.57 1.57
N GLY A 20 16.06 8.58 1.05
CA GLY A 20 15.71 9.13 -0.27
C GLY A 20 15.73 8.10 -1.39
N VAL A 21 15.91 6.83 -1.08
CA VAL A 21 15.94 5.70 -2.02
C VAL A 21 15.10 4.56 -1.47
N ILE A 22 14.19 3.99 -2.25
CA ILE A 22 13.51 2.75 -1.86
C ILE A 22 14.41 1.57 -2.22
N SER A 23 14.96 0.90 -1.23
CA SER A 23 15.73 -0.32 -1.42
C SER A 23 14.82 -1.52 -1.68
N GLN A 24 15.36 -2.55 -2.32
CA GLN A 24 14.66 -3.82 -2.51
C GLN A 24 14.23 -4.45 -1.17
N GLU A 25 15.07 -4.30 -0.13
CA GLU A 25 14.79 -4.84 1.20
C GLU A 25 13.58 -4.16 1.84
N GLU A 26 13.50 -2.83 1.80
CA GLU A 26 12.37 -2.06 2.33
C GLU A 26 11.07 -2.42 1.62
N TYR A 27 11.11 -2.48 0.29
CA TYR A 27 9.93 -2.80 -0.50
C TYR A 27 9.43 -4.22 -0.23
N SER A 28 10.34 -5.21 -0.19
CA SER A 28 10.01 -6.62 0.06
C SER A 28 9.59 -6.89 1.51
N ALA A 29 10.06 -6.11 2.47
CA ALA A 29 9.69 -6.23 3.88
C ALA A 29 8.19 -5.98 4.13
N ARG A 30 7.47 -5.33 3.22
CA ARG A 30 6.03 -5.04 3.34
C ARG A 30 5.21 -6.32 3.48
N ALA A 31 5.39 -7.28 2.58
CA ALA A 31 4.69 -8.57 2.66
C ALA A 31 5.03 -9.32 3.94
N LYS A 32 6.30 -9.28 4.38
CA LYS A 32 6.73 -9.89 5.64
C LYS A 32 6.06 -9.23 6.85
N ARG A 33 5.98 -7.90 6.88
CA ARG A 33 5.32 -7.19 8.00
C ARG A 33 3.83 -7.53 8.09
N VAL A 34 3.12 -7.60 6.95
CA VAL A 34 1.71 -8.00 6.92
C VAL A 34 1.56 -9.45 7.39
N ALA A 35 2.40 -10.37 6.91
CA ALA A 35 2.37 -11.78 7.33
C ALA A 35 2.58 -11.92 8.85
N VAL A 36 3.53 -11.19 9.43
CA VAL A 36 3.75 -11.19 10.88
C VAL A 36 2.54 -10.62 11.63
N ALA A 37 1.96 -9.51 11.15
CA ALA A 37 0.80 -8.88 11.78
C ALA A 37 -0.45 -9.78 11.77
N THR A 38 -0.55 -10.67 10.78
CA THR A 38 -1.69 -11.60 10.61
C THR A 38 -1.40 -13.03 11.08
N GLY A 39 -0.19 -13.28 11.60
CA GLY A 39 0.21 -14.60 12.11
C GLY A 39 0.43 -15.66 11.02
N ARG A 40 0.62 -15.27 9.77
CA ARG A 40 0.89 -16.21 8.67
C ARG A 40 2.36 -16.62 8.65
N ALA A 41 2.61 -17.90 8.36
CA ALA A 41 3.96 -18.44 8.22
C ALA A 41 4.64 -17.92 6.95
N GLY A 42 5.99 -17.85 6.95
CA GLY A 42 6.76 -17.32 5.82
C GLY A 42 6.69 -18.17 4.54
N ASP A 43 6.27 -19.42 4.64
CA ASP A 43 6.03 -20.38 3.55
C ASP A 43 4.55 -20.51 3.15
N ASP A 44 3.67 -19.71 3.77
CA ASP A 44 2.27 -19.62 3.36
C ASP A 44 2.19 -19.22 1.88
N PRO A 45 1.39 -19.90 1.05
CA PRO A 45 1.25 -19.59 -0.38
C PRO A 45 0.88 -18.13 -0.67
N LEU A 46 0.07 -17.50 0.18
CA LEU A 46 -0.28 -16.08 0.04
C LEU A 46 0.92 -15.17 0.30
N VAL A 47 1.77 -15.50 1.28
CA VAL A 47 3.01 -14.77 1.56
C VAL A 47 3.99 -14.89 0.38
N VAL A 48 4.14 -16.09 -0.17
CA VAL A 48 4.99 -16.33 -1.34
C VAL A 48 4.48 -15.53 -2.54
N THR A 49 3.16 -15.52 -2.78
CA THR A 49 2.53 -14.75 -3.86
C THR A 49 2.74 -13.25 -3.68
N ALA A 50 2.53 -12.72 -2.49
CA ALA A 50 2.71 -11.30 -2.20
C ALA A 50 4.18 -10.85 -2.37
N ARG A 51 5.13 -11.68 -1.96
CA ARG A 51 6.57 -11.42 -2.16
C ARG A 51 6.95 -11.41 -3.64
N ALA A 52 6.44 -12.38 -4.42
CA ALA A 52 6.71 -12.45 -5.85
C ALA A 52 6.11 -11.26 -6.62
N ALA A 53 4.90 -10.84 -6.26
CA ALA A 53 4.28 -9.63 -6.83
C ALA A 53 5.07 -8.37 -6.46
N GLY A 54 5.50 -8.26 -5.21
CA GLY A 54 6.34 -7.16 -4.73
C GLY A 54 7.67 -7.06 -5.46
N GLN A 55 8.34 -8.20 -5.70
CA GLN A 55 9.59 -8.24 -6.44
C GLN A 55 9.43 -7.69 -7.86
N LYS A 56 8.40 -8.12 -8.57
CA LYS A 56 8.11 -7.62 -9.93
C LYS A 56 7.81 -6.11 -9.95
N ALA A 57 7.11 -5.62 -8.93
CA ALA A 57 6.80 -4.20 -8.84
C ALA A 57 8.06 -3.37 -8.58
N TRP A 58 8.94 -3.84 -7.69
CA TRP A 58 10.20 -3.16 -7.41
C TRP A 58 11.11 -3.12 -8.66
N GLU A 59 11.25 -4.23 -9.37
CA GLU A 59 12.01 -4.31 -10.64
C GLU A 59 11.44 -3.38 -11.73
N ALA A 60 10.13 -3.17 -11.74
CA ALA A 60 9.51 -2.25 -12.70
C ALA A 60 9.73 -0.77 -12.35
N MET A 61 9.97 -0.45 -11.07
CA MET A 61 10.29 0.90 -10.61
C MET A 61 11.77 1.24 -10.80
N ASP A 62 12.68 0.28 -10.56
CA ASP A 62 14.13 0.43 -10.73
C ASP A 62 14.48 0.44 -12.23
N ALA A 63 14.26 1.59 -12.87
CA ALA A 63 14.35 1.71 -14.32
C ALA A 63 15.80 1.63 -14.84
N ASN A 64 16.77 2.05 -14.02
CA ASN A 64 18.18 2.06 -14.40
C ASN A 64 18.93 0.77 -13.97
N GLY A 65 18.30 -0.07 -13.12
CA GLY A 65 18.86 -1.33 -12.65
C GLY A 65 20.04 -1.17 -11.68
N ASP A 66 20.10 -0.07 -10.93
CA ASP A 66 21.20 0.20 -10.00
C ASP A 66 20.97 -0.36 -8.58
N GLY A 67 19.79 -0.92 -8.32
CA GLY A 67 19.44 -1.56 -7.06
C GLY A 67 18.78 -0.64 -6.05
N GLY A 68 18.35 0.56 -6.45
CA GLY A 68 17.63 1.51 -5.64
C GLY A 68 16.65 2.33 -6.45
N VAL A 69 15.47 2.63 -5.91
CA VAL A 69 14.47 3.46 -6.60
C VAL A 69 14.49 4.86 -6.00
N THR A 70 14.94 5.83 -6.77
CA THR A 70 14.89 7.25 -6.41
C THR A 70 13.48 7.81 -6.54
N PHE A 71 13.24 8.98 -5.93
CA PHE A 71 11.95 9.65 -6.11
C PHE A 71 11.65 9.98 -7.58
N ASP A 72 12.65 10.36 -8.37
CA ASP A 72 12.46 10.70 -9.77
C ASP A 72 12.05 9.49 -10.61
N GLU A 73 12.65 8.31 -10.37
CA GLU A 73 12.25 7.05 -11.00
C GLU A 73 10.84 6.64 -10.59
N TYR A 74 10.55 6.67 -9.29
CA TYR A 74 9.23 6.39 -8.77
C TYR A 74 8.17 7.33 -9.38
N ALA A 75 8.43 8.64 -9.39
CA ALA A 75 7.49 9.64 -9.90
C ALA A 75 7.25 9.50 -11.42
N ALA A 76 8.27 9.11 -12.17
CA ALA A 76 8.15 8.86 -13.60
C ALA A 76 7.35 7.58 -13.90
N TRP A 77 7.51 6.57 -13.06
CA TRP A 77 6.82 5.28 -13.20
C TRP A 77 5.38 5.32 -12.66
N ALA A 78 5.15 5.97 -11.51
CA ALA A 78 3.88 5.93 -10.80
C ALA A 78 2.77 6.66 -11.58
N GLY A 79 1.70 5.95 -11.86
CA GLY A 79 0.50 6.47 -12.54
C GLY A 79 -0.54 5.37 -12.74
N ALA A 80 -1.61 5.68 -13.48
CA ALA A 80 -2.73 4.77 -13.69
C ALA A 80 -2.32 3.45 -14.37
N GLU A 81 -1.45 3.51 -15.38
CA GLU A 81 -0.98 2.32 -16.08
C GLU A 81 -0.14 1.41 -15.18
N ALA A 82 0.83 1.98 -14.45
CA ALA A 82 1.63 1.25 -13.48
C ALA A 82 0.76 0.66 -12.36
N PHE A 83 -0.25 1.40 -11.91
CA PHE A 83 -1.20 0.88 -10.94
C PHE A 83 -1.92 -0.35 -11.49
N ASP A 84 -2.54 -0.26 -12.64
CA ASP A 84 -3.39 -1.32 -13.19
C ASP A 84 -2.59 -2.59 -13.53
N THR A 85 -1.35 -2.44 -13.99
CA THR A 85 -0.51 -3.57 -14.44
C THR A 85 0.38 -4.16 -13.36
N VAL A 86 0.83 -3.35 -12.40
CA VAL A 86 1.87 -3.74 -11.44
C VAL A 86 1.41 -3.58 -9.98
N CYS A 87 0.87 -2.43 -9.58
CA CYS A 87 0.51 -2.19 -8.19
C CYS A 87 -0.73 -2.99 -7.75
N ARG A 88 -1.73 -3.12 -8.63
CA ARG A 88 -2.96 -3.86 -8.33
C ARG A 88 -2.68 -5.31 -7.89
N PRO A 89 -1.86 -6.13 -8.56
CA PRO A 89 -1.49 -7.46 -8.09
C PRO A 89 -0.83 -7.47 -6.70
N VAL A 90 0.06 -6.50 -6.43
CA VAL A 90 0.73 -6.38 -5.12
C VAL A 90 -0.28 -6.07 -4.02
N LEU A 91 -1.11 -5.06 -4.24
CA LEU A 91 -2.10 -4.62 -3.24
C LEU A 91 -3.19 -5.68 -3.02
N SER A 92 -3.61 -6.38 -4.08
CA SER A 92 -4.53 -7.52 -3.95
C SER A 92 -3.93 -8.62 -3.10
N ALA A 93 -2.67 -8.99 -3.33
CA ALA A 93 -1.99 -10.03 -2.55
C ALA A 93 -1.79 -9.61 -1.08
N LEU A 94 -1.50 -8.33 -0.81
CA LEU A 94 -1.42 -7.81 0.56
C LEU A 94 -2.79 -7.76 1.25
N PHE A 95 -3.85 -7.47 0.50
CA PHE A 95 -5.23 -7.55 0.97
C PHE A 95 -5.59 -8.98 1.38
N ASP A 96 -5.28 -9.96 0.52
CA ASP A 96 -5.53 -11.39 0.80
C ASP A 96 -4.74 -11.88 2.04
N LEU A 97 -3.54 -11.34 2.29
CA LEU A 97 -2.80 -11.63 3.51
C LEU A 97 -3.49 -11.10 4.76
N ALA A 98 -4.16 -9.95 4.64
CA ALA A 98 -4.84 -9.30 5.76
C ALA A 98 -6.22 -9.89 6.05
N ASP A 99 -6.90 -10.42 5.03
CA ASP A 99 -8.15 -11.15 5.13
C ASP A 99 -7.90 -12.51 5.81
N THR A 100 -8.01 -12.54 7.14
CA THR A 100 -7.63 -13.70 7.96
C THR A 100 -8.72 -14.75 8.06
N ASP A 101 -9.97 -14.38 7.87
CA ASP A 101 -11.12 -15.29 7.86
C ASP A 101 -11.60 -15.66 6.44
N GLU A 102 -10.93 -15.08 5.42
CA GLU A 102 -11.12 -15.40 4.00
C GLU A 102 -12.56 -15.12 3.50
N ASP A 103 -13.20 -14.10 4.05
CA ASP A 103 -14.56 -13.69 3.67
C ASP A 103 -14.58 -12.74 2.45
N GLY A 104 -13.41 -12.26 2.00
CA GLY A 104 -13.24 -11.39 0.83
C GLY A 104 -13.34 -9.89 1.14
N ALA A 105 -13.44 -9.53 2.41
CA ALA A 105 -13.48 -8.17 2.90
C ALA A 105 -12.52 -7.99 4.10
N LEU A 106 -12.28 -6.79 4.55
CA LEU A 106 -11.52 -6.53 5.76
C LEU A 106 -12.41 -5.84 6.80
N ASP A 107 -12.49 -6.41 7.98
CA ASP A 107 -13.02 -5.71 9.14
C ASP A 107 -12.05 -4.62 9.62
N LEU A 108 -12.45 -3.78 10.57
CA LEU A 108 -11.59 -2.71 11.09
C LEU A 108 -10.29 -3.25 11.70
N ARG A 109 -10.30 -4.42 12.32
CA ARG A 109 -9.11 -5.03 12.94
C ARG A 109 -8.12 -5.47 11.86
N GLU A 110 -8.58 -6.14 10.82
CA GLU A 110 -7.78 -6.62 9.70
C GLU A 110 -7.23 -5.46 8.88
N PHE A 111 -8.08 -4.46 8.60
CA PHE A 111 -7.66 -3.23 7.93
C PHE A 111 -6.61 -2.47 8.75
N THR A 112 -6.77 -2.40 10.07
CA THR A 112 -5.78 -1.80 10.97
C THR A 112 -4.46 -2.54 10.92
N ALA A 113 -4.47 -3.88 10.97
CA ALA A 113 -3.27 -4.71 10.87
C ALA A 113 -2.54 -4.47 9.54
N LEU A 114 -3.28 -4.47 8.42
CA LEU A 114 -2.73 -4.19 7.09
C LEU A 114 -2.07 -2.81 7.04
N ARG A 115 -2.81 -1.77 7.41
CA ARG A 115 -2.33 -0.39 7.23
C ARG A 115 -1.20 -0.04 8.18
N THR A 116 -1.21 -0.53 9.42
CA THR A 116 -0.11 -0.39 10.36
C THR A 116 1.17 -1.09 9.86
N ALA A 117 1.02 -2.31 9.34
CA ALA A 117 2.15 -3.06 8.76
C ALA A 117 2.73 -2.36 7.52
N LEU A 118 1.92 -1.59 6.79
CA LEU A 118 2.36 -0.78 5.64
C LEU A 118 2.91 0.60 6.03
N GLY A 119 2.93 0.95 7.32
CA GLY A 119 3.55 2.17 7.82
C GLY A 119 2.61 3.36 8.02
N ASN A 120 1.29 3.16 7.94
CA ASN A 120 0.35 4.25 8.20
C ASN A 120 0.21 4.54 9.70
N PRO A 121 0.09 5.82 10.08
CA PRO A 121 -0.24 6.22 11.46
C PRO A 121 -1.61 5.68 11.87
N VAL A 122 -1.71 5.12 13.08
CA VAL A 122 -2.97 4.57 13.61
C VAL A 122 -4.09 5.62 13.62
N SER A 123 -3.77 6.88 13.90
CA SER A 123 -4.72 8.00 13.89
C SER A 123 -5.47 8.19 12.55
N ASN A 124 -4.89 7.76 11.46
CA ASN A 124 -5.47 7.92 10.13
C ASN A 124 -6.29 6.70 9.69
N ILE A 125 -6.06 5.55 10.31
CA ILE A 125 -6.63 4.27 9.85
C ILE A 125 -8.14 4.23 10.03
N GLU A 126 -8.66 4.66 11.17
CA GLU A 126 -10.11 4.68 11.43
C GLU A 126 -10.84 5.63 10.47
N ALA A 127 -10.28 6.80 10.19
CA ALA A 127 -10.85 7.75 9.24
C ALA A 127 -10.84 7.19 7.81
N ALA A 128 -9.79 6.49 7.43
CA ALA A 128 -9.69 5.84 6.13
C ALA A 128 -10.67 4.67 5.99
N PHE A 129 -10.83 3.87 7.05
CA PHE A 129 -11.80 2.79 7.09
C PHE A 129 -13.23 3.32 6.91
N ALA A 130 -13.62 4.32 7.71
CA ALA A 130 -14.93 4.92 7.61
C ALA A 130 -15.23 5.59 6.26
N ALA A 131 -14.19 6.06 5.56
CA ALA A 131 -14.35 6.63 4.22
C ALA A 131 -14.48 5.55 3.12
N LEU A 132 -14.00 4.34 3.38
CA LEU A 132 -14.11 3.17 2.48
C LEU A 132 -15.38 2.36 2.73
N ASP A 133 -15.80 2.23 3.98
CA ASP A 133 -17.05 1.58 4.40
C ASP A 133 -18.22 2.52 4.11
N THR A 134 -18.58 2.63 2.83
CA THR A 134 -19.58 3.63 2.37
C THR A 134 -21.01 3.25 2.70
N ASP A 135 -21.30 1.97 2.88
CA ASP A 135 -22.64 1.47 3.25
C ASP A 135 -22.79 1.23 4.75
N GLY A 136 -21.71 1.36 5.53
CA GLY A 136 -21.72 1.27 6.98
C GLY A 136 -21.93 -0.15 7.51
N ASP A 137 -21.56 -1.16 6.74
CA ASP A 137 -21.70 -2.56 7.14
C ASP A 137 -20.55 -3.07 8.03
N GLY A 138 -19.49 -2.26 8.20
CA GLY A 138 -18.32 -2.59 9.02
C GLY A 138 -17.24 -3.33 8.28
N TYR A 139 -17.28 -3.36 6.96
CA TYR A 139 -16.32 -4.05 6.10
C TYR A 139 -15.83 -3.18 4.96
N VAL A 140 -14.61 -3.44 4.52
CA VAL A 140 -14.00 -2.84 3.31
C VAL A 140 -13.75 -3.93 2.29
N ILE A 141 -14.44 -3.86 1.16
CA ILE A 141 -14.23 -4.81 0.07
C ILE A 141 -12.99 -4.45 -0.76
N ARG A 142 -12.37 -5.47 -1.36
CA ARG A 142 -11.13 -5.33 -2.14
C ARG A 142 -11.22 -4.27 -3.25
N ASP A 143 -12.30 -4.27 -4.01
CA ASP A 143 -12.43 -3.38 -5.16
C ASP A 143 -12.51 -1.91 -4.74
N ASP A 144 -13.20 -1.58 -3.67
CA ASP A 144 -13.27 -0.22 -3.14
C ASP A 144 -11.92 0.25 -2.59
N TYR A 145 -11.20 -0.64 -1.89
CA TYR A 145 -9.84 -0.38 -1.44
C TYR A 145 -8.90 -0.09 -2.61
N LEU A 146 -8.88 -0.94 -3.63
CA LEU A 146 -8.01 -0.78 -4.80
C LEU A 146 -8.38 0.46 -5.62
N ALA A 147 -9.67 0.74 -5.80
CA ALA A 147 -10.13 1.93 -6.50
C ALA A 147 -9.69 3.21 -5.80
N SER A 148 -9.72 3.24 -4.47
CA SER A 148 -9.32 4.40 -3.68
C SER A 148 -7.80 4.67 -3.76
N VAL A 149 -6.98 3.62 -3.73
CA VAL A 149 -5.52 3.76 -3.90
C VAL A 149 -5.20 4.21 -5.31
N ARG A 150 -5.87 3.64 -6.33
CA ARG A 150 -5.71 4.05 -7.72
C ARG A 150 -6.00 5.53 -7.94
N ALA A 151 -7.13 6.02 -7.42
CA ALA A 151 -7.50 7.43 -7.51
C ALA A 151 -6.40 8.33 -6.89
N HIS A 152 -5.88 7.93 -5.73
CA HIS A 152 -4.82 8.70 -5.08
C HIS A 152 -3.53 8.78 -5.90
N VAL A 153 -3.03 7.65 -6.42
CA VAL A 153 -1.78 7.61 -7.19
C VAL A 153 -1.93 8.20 -8.59
N SER A 154 -3.17 8.37 -9.07
CA SER A 154 -3.48 9.05 -10.32
C SER A 154 -3.71 10.57 -10.15
N GLY A 155 -3.48 11.11 -8.95
CA GLY A 155 -3.67 12.52 -8.65
C GLY A 155 -5.14 12.96 -8.53
N GLU A 156 -6.07 12.01 -8.52
CA GLU A 156 -7.48 12.29 -8.29
C GLU A 156 -7.73 12.64 -6.82
N SER A 157 -8.62 13.59 -6.57
CA SER A 157 -8.99 13.94 -5.21
C SER A 157 -9.81 12.80 -4.59
N SER A 158 -9.22 12.12 -3.62
CA SER A 158 -9.87 11.06 -2.86
C SER A 158 -9.80 11.36 -1.37
N PRO A 159 -10.96 11.48 -0.67
CA PRO A 159 -10.96 11.61 0.79
C PRO A 159 -10.21 10.47 1.49
N VAL A 160 -10.30 9.26 0.94
CA VAL A 160 -9.60 8.08 1.43
C VAL A 160 -8.10 8.23 1.23
N GLY A 161 -7.65 8.67 0.06
CA GLY A 161 -6.25 8.91 -0.22
C GLY A 161 -5.65 9.96 0.71
N VAL A 162 -6.39 11.03 1.01
CA VAL A 162 -5.99 12.01 2.01
C VAL A 162 -5.87 11.35 3.39
N ALA A 163 -6.85 10.59 3.84
CA ALA A 163 -6.82 9.93 5.13
C ALA A 163 -5.69 8.91 5.25
N LEU A 164 -5.44 8.09 4.19
CA LEU A 164 -4.40 7.06 4.21
C LEU A 164 -2.98 7.62 4.18
N TYR A 165 -2.75 8.71 3.45
CA TYR A 165 -1.41 9.19 3.14
C TYR A 165 -1.09 10.58 3.71
N SER A 166 -2.04 11.26 4.39
CA SER A 166 -1.72 12.49 5.11
C SER A 166 -0.79 12.19 6.27
N ARG A 167 0.33 12.90 6.34
CA ARG A 167 1.08 13.00 7.59
C ARG A 167 0.23 13.88 8.51
N THR A 168 -0.19 13.35 9.65
CA THR A 168 -0.58 14.21 10.74
C THR A 168 0.70 14.85 11.26
N ASP A 169 1.05 16.01 10.74
CA ASP A 169 1.97 16.88 11.43
C ASP A 169 1.28 17.26 12.74
N SER A 170 1.62 16.53 13.80
CA SER A 170 1.33 17.02 15.16
C SER A 170 2.15 18.26 15.40
N PRO A 171 1.53 19.36 15.88
CA PRO A 171 2.25 20.55 16.23
C PRO A 171 3.25 20.32 17.36
#